data_b229d9d264851f1cd6c470c3fb8ecbb8
#
_entry.id   b229d9d264851f1cd6c470c3fb8ecbb8
#
_cell.length_a   1.000
_cell.length_b   1.000
_cell.length_c   1.000
_cell.angle_alpha   90.00
_cell.angle_beta   90.00
_cell.angle_gamma   90.00
#
_symmetry.space_group_name_H-M   'P 1'
#
loop_
_entity.id
_entity.type
_entity.pdbx_description
1 polymer ?
#
loop_
_entity_poly.entity_id
_entity_poly.type
_entity_poly.pdbx_seq_one_letter_code
_entity_poly.pdbx_strand_id
1 'polypeptide(L)'
;MGDILDQWDDLKKKEKAAAREKAKAPQVSHKKANAGEPVKKSAAPSKNPAVNPMEVWLRKYGTIDKDKIAEEHQERTKQQDREYVLNLRPEAYLDLHGLHQDEARMRLDSFITDCKKRGLRKVQIIHGKGIHTQGTDPVLGELVRRFIESDPRCGTSGHPKNKADGGTGATWIILK
;
A
#
# COMPACT_ATOMS: atom_id res chain seq x y z
N MET A 1 6.68 -10.51 -46.39
CA MET A 1 7.00 -10.83 -44.97
C MET A 1 8.34 -10.20 -44.56
N GLY A 2 8.60 -8.92 -44.87
CA GLY A 2 9.86 -8.20 -44.57
C GLY A 2 9.67 -7.06 -43.55
N ASP A 3 8.43 -6.59 -43.38
CA ASP A 3 8.17 -5.28 -42.77
C ASP A 3 8.24 -5.21 -41.23
N ILE A 4 8.12 -6.32 -40.52
CA ILE A 4 8.08 -6.34 -39.04
C ILE A 4 9.49 -6.37 -38.44
N LEU A 5 10.43 -7.00 -39.11
CA LEU A 5 11.84 -7.07 -38.67
C LEU A 5 12.54 -5.74 -38.84
N ASP A 6 12.26 -5.01 -39.90
CA ASP A 6 12.83 -3.69 -40.15
C ASP A 6 12.33 -2.65 -39.12
N GLN A 7 11.06 -2.72 -38.73
CA GLN A 7 10.50 -1.86 -37.66
C GLN A 7 11.14 -2.13 -36.29
N TRP A 8 11.50 -3.37 -35.99
CA TRP A 8 12.17 -3.74 -34.74
C TRP A 8 13.62 -3.23 -34.69
N ASP A 9 14.32 -3.26 -35.80
CA ASP A 9 15.70 -2.78 -35.87
C ASP A 9 15.76 -1.23 -35.80
N ASP A 10 14.79 -0.54 -36.33
CA ASP A 10 14.66 0.92 -36.20
C ASP A 10 14.30 1.36 -34.79
N LEU A 11 13.46 0.61 -34.08
CA LEU A 11 13.16 0.85 -32.67
C LEU A 11 14.39 0.65 -31.78
N LYS A 12 15.16 -0.42 -31.97
CA LYS A 12 16.39 -0.67 -31.26
C LYS A 12 17.47 0.40 -31.53
N LYS A 13 17.52 0.91 -32.76
CA LYS A 13 18.43 2.00 -33.13
C LYS A 13 18.08 3.31 -32.44
N LYS A 14 16.78 3.63 -32.32
CA LYS A 14 16.28 4.80 -31.58
C LYS A 14 16.53 4.70 -30.09
N GLU A 15 16.34 3.54 -29.47
CA GLU A 15 16.65 3.33 -28.05
C GLU A 15 18.16 3.47 -27.76
N LYS A 16 19.03 2.90 -28.61
CA LYS A 16 20.48 3.06 -28.47
C LYS A 16 20.94 4.51 -28.68
N ALA A 17 20.29 5.25 -29.56
CA ALA A 17 20.61 6.66 -29.75
C ALA A 17 20.21 7.51 -28.55
N ALA A 18 19.02 7.28 -27.98
CA ALA A 18 18.54 7.96 -26.77
C ALA A 18 19.38 7.62 -25.52
N ALA A 19 19.86 6.37 -25.40
CA ALA A 19 20.78 5.98 -24.34
C ALA A 19 22.15 6.64 -24.44
N ARG A 20 22.63 6.86 -25.67
CA ARG A 20 23.93 7.55 -25.94
C ARG A 20 23.85 9.06 -25.66
N GLU A 21 22.69 9.66 -25.85
CA GLU A 21 22.47 11.08 -25.58
C GLU A 21 22.37 11.35 -24.06
N LYS A 22 21.73 10.44 -23.30
CA LYS A 22 21.73 10.47 -21.83
C LYS A 22 23.11 10.26 -21.21
N ALA A 23 24.01 9.54 -21.87
CA ALA A 23 25.38 9.32 -21.40
C ALA A 23 26.34 10.50 -21.69
N LYS A 24 25.89 11.50 -22.45
CA LYS A 24 26.67 12.72 -22.79
C LYS A 24 26.32 13.93 -21.92
N ALA A 25 25.60 13.75 -20.83
CA ALA A 25 25.43 14.81 -19.85
C ALA A 25 26.78 15.17 -19.24
N PRO A 26 27.13 16.46 -19.13
CA PRO A 26 28.44 16.88 -18.64
C PRO A 26 28.62 16.43 -17.21
N GLN A 27 29.60 15.57 -16.98
CA GLN A 27 30.09 15.25 -15.65
C GLN A 27 30.72 16.54 -15.07
N VAL A 28 30.11 17.06 -14.01
CA VAL A 28 30.69 18.12 -13.20
C VAL A 28 31.93 17.52 -12.51
N SER A 29 33.10 17.83 -13.07
CA SER A 29 34.36 17.46 -12.49
C SER A 29 34.57 18.23 -11.18
N HIS A 30 34.52 17.54 -10.06
CA HIS A 30 35.01 18.08 -8.78
C HIS A 30 36.54 18.19 -8.87
N LYS A 31 37.02 19.36 -9.31
CA LYS A 31 38.42 19.73 -9.16
C LYS A 31 38.73 19.89 -7.67
N LYS A 32 39.53 18.98 -7.13
CA LYS A 32 40.23 19.19 -5.86
C LYS A 32 41.14 20.41 -6.01
N ALA A 33 40.71 21.51 -5.42
CA ALA A 33 41.61 22.63 -5.15
C ALA A 33 42.23 22.39 -3.77
N ASN A 34 43.43 21.81 -3.77
CA ASN A 34 44.28 21.75 -2.62
C ASN A 34 45.60 22.44 -3.03
N ALA A 35 45.70 23.73 -2.77
CA ALA A 35 46.99 24.45 -2.73
C ALA A 35 46.83 25.60 -1.73
N GLY A 36 47.51 25.43 -0.62
CA GLY A 36 47.53 26.40 0.46
C GLY A 36 48.30 27.63 0.06
N GLU A 37 47.75 28.81 0.38
CA GLU A 37 48.50 30.01 0.57
C GLU A 37 48.29 30.50 2.01
N PRO A 38 49.33 31.04 2.67
CA PRO A 38 49.27 31.42 4.06
C PRO A 38 48.48 32.74 4.21
N VAL A 39 47.33 32.64 4.83
CA VAL A 39 46.54 33.83 5.19
C VAL A 39 47.24 34.62 6.28
N LYS A 40 47.66 35.84 5.94
CA LYS A 40 48.20 36.85 6.87
C LYS A 40 47.20 37.12 7.99
N LYS A 41 47.64 36.91 9.24
CA LYS A 41 46.94 37.35 10.43
C LYS A 41 46.94 38.88 10.47
N SER A 42 45.79 39.50 10.31
CA SER A 42 45.56 40.88 10.72
C SER A 42 44.08 41.07 11.01
N ALA A 43 43.84 41.45 12.20
CA ALA A 43 42.88 42.39 12.73
C ALA A 43 42.14 41.86 13.97
N ALA A 44 42.14 42.71 14.96
CA ALA A 44 41.57 42.56 16.30
C ALA A 44 40.05 42.20 16.28
N PRO A 45 39.53 41.55 17.34
CA PRO A 45 38.14 41.13 17.39
C PRO A 45 37.20 42.33 17.46
N SER A 46 36.40 42.51 16.45
CA SER A 46 35.25 43.39 16.50
C SER A 46 34.22 42.85 17.49
N LYS A 47 33.76 43.71 18.41
CA LYS A 47 32.81 43.38 19.49
C LYS A 47 31.35 43.16 19.00
N ASN A 48 31.12 42.74 17.78
CA ASN A 48 29.81 42.28 17.35
C ASN A 48 29.80 40.76 17.42
N PRO A 49 28.83 40.13 18.11
CA PRO A 49 28.69 38.68 18.06
C PRO A 49 28.50 38.34 16.61
N ALA A 50 29.50 37.64 16.03
CA ALA A 50 29.46 37.21 14.66
C ALA A 50 28.25 36.29 14.52
N VAL A 51 27.21 36.81 13.89
CA VAL A 51 26.01 36.01 13.60
C VAL A 51 26.47 34.85 12.73
N ASN A 52 26.34 33.64 13.26
CA ASN A 52 26.76 32.44 12.59
C ASN A 52 26.03 32.36 11.23
N PRO A 53 26.73 32.35 10.10
CA PRO A 53 26.09 32.28 8.78
C PRO A 53 25.12 31.14 8.66
N MET A 54 25.37 30.02 9.36
CA MET A 54 24.52 28.86 9.45
C MET A 54 23.18 29.14 10.14
N GLU A 55 23.21 29.94 11.25
CA GLU A 55 21.98 30.31 11.94
C GLU A 55 21.12 31.26 11.10
N VAL A 56 21.76 32.18 10.36
CA VAL A 56 21.05 33.07 9.43
C VAL A 56 20.39 32.24 8.32
N TRP A 57 21.11 31.26 7.79
CA TRP A 57 20.59 30.35 6.76
C TRP A 57 19.43 29.52 7.30
N LEU A 58 19.58 28.90 8.47
CA LEU A 58 18.54 28.11 9.14
C LEU A 58 17.29 28.94 9.45
N ARG A 59 17.45 30.20 9.87
CA ARG A 59 16.34 31.13 10.14
C ARG A 59 15.60 31.50 8.84
N LYS A 60 16.33 31.63 7.73
CA LYS A 60 15.76 32.03 6.42
C LYS A 60 15.08 30.87 5.69
N TYR A 61 15.65 29.68 5.77
CA TYR A 61 15.22 28.54 4.97
C TYR A 61 14.60 27.42 5.81
N GLY A 62 14.77 27.45 7.12
CA GLY A 62 14.30 26.40 8.02
C GLY A 62 15.06 25.08 7.84
N THR A 63 14.70 24.11 8.63
CA THR A 63 15.11 22.72 8.46
C THR A 63 13.94 21.92 7.95
N ILE A 64 14.13 21.20 6.85
CA ILE A 64 13.16 20.25 6.36
C ILE A 64 13.44 18.93 7.06
N ASP A 65 12.52 18.51 7.91
CA ASP A 65 12.58 17.21 8.55
C ASP A 65 12.19 16.14 7.54
N LYS A 66 13.21 15.49 6.97
CA LYS A 66 13.03 14.44 5.95
C LYS A 66 12.36 13.20 6.53
N ASP A 67 12.59 12.91 7.80
CA ASP A 67 12.03 11.74 8.47
C ASP A 67 10.52 11.92 8.65
N LYS A 68 10.10 13.13 9.05
CA LYS A 68 8.68 13.46 9.15
C LYS A 68 7.96 13.39 7.80
N ILE A 69 8.59 13.89 6.73
CA ILE A 69 8.01 13.77 5.37
C ILE A 69 7.93 12.32 4.94
N ALA A 70 8.94 11.50 5.25
CA ALA A 70 8.94 10.09 4.93
C ALA A 70 7.85 9.32 5.70
N GLU A 71 7.65 9.63 6.98
CA GLU A 71 6.58 9.06 7.81
C GLU A 71 5.19 9.44 7.27
N GLU A 72 4.94 10.71 6.98
CA GLU A 72 3.68 11.17 6.38
C GLU A 72 3.40 10.50 5.04
N HIS A 73 4.43 10.30 4.22
CA HIS A 73 4.28 9.60 2.94
C HIS A 73 3.95 8.12 3.13
N GLN A 74 4.60 7.45 4.09
CA GLN A 74 4.29 6.05 4.42
C GLN A 74 2.88 5.88 4.97
N GLU A 75 2.41 6.79 5.82
CA GLU A 75 1.05 6.74 6.36
C GLU A 75 0.00 6.94 5.25
N ARG A 76 0.21 7.89 4.34
CA ARG A 76 -0.68 8.10 3.19
C ARG A 76 -0.76 6.87 2.30
N THR A 77 0.37 6.22 2.02
CA THR A 77 0.41 5.00 1.20
C THR A 77 -0.34 3.87 1.88
N LYS A 78 -0.14 3.64 3.18
CA LYS A 78 -0.86 2.62 3.97
C LYS A 78 -2.37 2.87 4.01
N GLN A 79 -2.80 4.13 4.11
CA GLN A 79 -4.22 4.50 4.09
C GLN A 79 -4.84 4.24 2.71
N GLN A 80 -4.17 4.63 1.63
CA GLN A 80 -4.60 4.39 0.26
C GLN A 80 -4.73 2.90 -0.05
N ASP A 81 -3.75 2.09 0.36
CA ASP A 81 -3.79 0.64 0.19
C ASP A 81 -4.96 0.02 0.96
N ARG A 82 -5.20 0.48 2.19
CA ARG A 82 -6.31 0.03 3.01
C ARG A 82 -7.67 0.39 2.38
N GLU A 83 -7.83 1.63 1.93
CA GLU A 83 -9.05 2.07 1.25
C GLU A 83 -9.27 1.31 -0.05
N TYR A 84 -8.24 1.07 -0.83
CA TYR A 84 -8.31 0.28 -2.05
C TYR A 84 -8.85 -1.13 -1.76
N VAL A 85 -8.29 -1.81 -0.76
CA VAL A 85 -8.72 -3.18 -0.41
C VAL A 85 -10.15 -3.19 0.14
N LEU A 86 -10.53 -2.18 0.94
CA LEU A 86 -11.91 -2.04 1.45
C LEU A 86 -12.93 -1.84 0.33
N ASN A 87 -12.56 -1.10 -0.72
CA ASN A 87 -13.42 -0.81 -1.87
C ASN A 87 -13.39 -1.89 -2.95
N LEU A 88 -12.47 -2.87 -2.85
CA LEU A 88 -12.39 -3.99 -3.79
C LEU A 88 -13.73 -4.75 -3.80
N ARG A 89 -14.17 -5.17 -4.97
CA ARG A 89 -15.34 -6.06 -5.07
C ARG A 89 -14.95 -7.47 -4.62
N PRO A 90 -15.88 -8.21 -3.94
CA PRO A 90 -15.62 -9.60 -3.61
C PRO A 90 -15.36 -10.43 -4.88
N GLU A 91 -14.32 -11.25 -4.84
CA GLU A 91 -13.90 -12.10 -5.97
C GLU A 91 -14.56 -13.48 -5.93
N ALA A 92 -15.03 -13.89 -4.74
CA ALA A 92 -15.77 -15.14 -4.55
C ALA A 92 -16.85 -14.98 -3.48
N TYR A 93 -17.89 -15.80 -3.62
CA TYR A 93 -19.07 -15.81 -2.76
C TYR A 93 -19.31 -17.20 -2.21
N LEU A 94 -19.64 -17.30 -0.93
CA LEU A 94 -20.07 -18.53 -0.27
C LEU A 94 -21.44 -18.30 0.34
N ASP A 95 -22.36 -19.17 0.05
CA ASP A 95 -23.70 -19.13 0.63
C ASP A 95 -23.85 -20.26 1.67
N LEU A 96 -24.15 -19.85 2.91
CA LEU A 96 -24.34 -20.71 4.05
C LEU A 96 -25.79 -20.70 4.57
N HIS A 97 -26.68 -19.91 3.94
CA HIS A 97 -28.04 -19.79 4.45
C HIS A 97 -28.75 -21.15 4.50
N GLY A 98 -29.48 -21.42 5.55
CA GLY A 98 -30.23 -22.67 5.72
C GLY A 98 -29.41 -23.90 6.09
N LEU A 99 -28.08 -23.76 6.26
CA LEU A 99 -27.23 -24.88 6.69
C LEU A 99 -27.22 -25.02 8.22
N HIS A 100 -26.91 -26.23 8.70
CA HIS A 100 -26.58 -26.48 10.08
C HIS A 100 -25.17 -25.98 10.41
N GLN A 101 -24.91 -25.68 11.69
CA GLN A 101 -23.64 -25.09 12.13
C GLN A 101 -22.41 -25.92 11.73
N ASP A 102 -22.47 -27.25 11.90
CA ASP A 102 -21.34 -28.13 11.60
C ASP A 102 -21.03 -28.16 10.11
N GLU A 103 -22.07 -28.24 9.28
CA GLU A 103 -21.93 -28.20 7.83
C GLU A 103 -21.42 -26.83 7.35
N ALA A 104 -21.96 -25.75 7.89
CA ALA A 104 -21.52 -24.40 7.58
C ALA A 104 -20.05 -24.20 7.92
N ARG A 105 -19.58 -24.73 9.06
CA ARG A 105 -18.18 -24.65 9.47
C ARG A 105 -17.25 -25.39 8.52
N MET A 106 -17.60 -26.61 8.11
CA MET A 106 -16.80 -27.39 7.16
C MET A 106 -16.73 -26.71 5.79
N ARG A 107 -17.87 -26.23 5.28
CA ARG A 107 -17.91 -25.50 4.02
C ARG A 107 -17.11 -24.20 4.06
N LEU A 108 -17.17 -23.48 5.16
CA LEU A 108 -16.43 -22.25 5.37
C LEU A 108 -14.92 -22.49 5.35
N ASP A 109 -14.43 -23.48 6.06
CA ASP A 109 -13.00 -23.85 6.08
C ASP A 109 -12.49 -24.29 4.72
N SER A 110 -13.24 -25.15 4.02
CA SER A 110 -12.91 -25.56 2.66
C SER A 110 -12.86 -24.38 1.70
N PHE A 111 -13.85 -23.50 1.76
CA PHE A 111 -13.93 -22.29 0.92
C PHE A 111 -12.74 -21.35 1.14
N ILE A 112 -12.40 -21.04 2.40
CA ILE A 112 -11.25 -20.18 2.72
C ILE A 112 -9.94 -20.81 2.23
N THR A 113 -9.79 -22.13 2.41
CA THR A 113 -8.63 -22.87 1.91
C THR A 113 -8.48 -22.74 0.39
N ASP A 114 -9.57 -22.91 -0.34
CA ASP A 114 -9.57 -22.84 -1.81
C ASP A 114 -9.34 -21.41 -2.30
N CYS A 115 -9.95 -20.42 -1.67
CA CYS A 115 -9.73 -19.01 -1.97
C CYS A 115 -8.26 -18.62 -1.76
N LYS A 116 -7.62 -19.10 -0.68
CA LYS A 116 -6.18 -18.88 -0.42
C LYS A 116 -5.31 -19.53 -1.49
N LYS A 117 -5.59 -20.79 -1.88
CA LYS A 117 -4.85 -21.46 -2.96
C LYS A 117 -4.95 -20.71 -4.28
N ARG A 118 -6.09 -20.08 -4.55
CA ARG A 118 -6.34 -19.28 -5.74
C ARG A 118 -5.79 -17.85 -5.65
N GLY A 119 -5.28 -17.42 -4.50
CA GLY A 119 -4.72 -16.09 -4.29
C GLY A 119 -5.76 -14.97 -4.25
N LEU A 120 -7.01 -15.29 -3.94
CA LEU A 120 -8.08 -14.29 -3.84
C LEU A 120 -7.87 -13.38 -2.63
N ARG A 121 -8.17 -12.09 -2.79
CA ARG A 121 -7.96 -11.09 -1.74
C ARG A 121 -9.20 -10.80 -0.92
N LYS A 122 -10.35 -10.68 -1.56
CA LYS A 122 -11.61 -10.36 -0.88
C LYS A 122 -12.69 -11.36 -1.25
N VAL A 123 -13.31 -11.93 -0.23
CA VAL A 123 -14.41 -12.92 -0.37
C VAL A 123 -15.61 -12.48 0.44
N GLN A 124 -16.78 -12.95 0.08
CA GLN A 124 -18.02 -12.65 0.78
C GLN A 124 -18.77 -13.92 1.15
N ILE A 125 -19.25 -13.95 2.38
CA ILE A 125 -20.01 -15.07 2.95
C ILE A 125 -21.42 -14.59 3.26
N ILE A 126 -22.41 -15.30 2.74
CA ILE A 126 -23.83 -15.04 2.96
C ILE A 126 -24.31 -16.05 4.00
N HIS A 127 -24.61 -15.57 5.20
CA HIS A 127 -25.05 -16.42 6.31
C HIS A 127 -26.52 -16.22 6.70
N GLY A 128 -27.19 -15.27 6.02
CA GLY A 128 -28.58 -14.92 6.31
C GLY A 128 -28.74 -13.99 7.52
N LYS A 129 -29.92 -13.43 7.66
CA LYS A 129 -30.26 -12.48 8.74
C LYS A 129 -30.81 -13.15 10.01
N GLY A 130 -31.03 -14.47 10.00
CA GLY A 130 -31.55 -15.20 11.14
C GLY A 130 -33.03 -14.92 11.46
N ILE A 131 -33.83 -14.43 10.50
CA ILE A 131 -35.24 -14.05 10.70
C ILE A 131 -36.11 -15.21 11.17
N HIS A 132 -35.70 -16.44 10.86
CA HIS A 132 -36.44 -17.66 11.22
C HIS A 132 -35.91 -18.40 12.44
N THR A 133 -34.89 -17.86 13.11
CA THR A 133 -34.35 -18.45 14.34
C THR A 133 -35.15 -17.92 15.52
N GLN A 134 -35.73 -18.81 16.33
CA GLN A 134 -36.36 -18.45 17.60
C GLN A 134 -35.27 -18.00 18.59
N GLY A 135 -34.76 -16.80 18.44
CA GLY A 135 -33.71 -16.20 19.25
C GLY A 135 -33.19 -14.91 18.61
N THR A 136 -32.59 -14.08 19.43
CA THR A 136 -32.20 -12.69 19.03
C THR A 136 -31.04 -12.63 18.08
N ASP A 137 -30.21 -13.68 17.96
CA ASP A 137 -28.99 -13.64 17.19
C ASP A 137 -28.93 -14.67 16.03
N PRO A 138 -28.48 -14.26 14.83
CA PRO A 138 -28.30 -15.17 13.70
C PRO A 138 -27.13 -16.13 13.99
N VAL A 139 -27.45 -17.36 14.35
CA VAL A 139 -26.50 -18.41 14.74
C VAL A 139 -25.35 -18.58 13.76
N LEU A 140 -25.64 -18.57 12.46
CA LEU A 140 -24.62 -18.65 11.42
C LEU A 140 -23.75 -17.40 11.30
N GLY A 141 -24.31 -16.23 11.57
CA GLY A 141 -23.55 -14.96 11.60
C GLY A 141 -22.51 -14.96 12.73
N GLU A 142 -22.89 -15.46 13.90
CA GLU A 142 -21.97 -15.60 15.03
C GLU A 142 -20.87 -16.64 14.76
N LEU A 143 -21.24 -17.79 14.18
CA LEU A 143 -20.29 -18.81 13.77
C LEU A 143 -19.25 -18.25 12.79
N VAL A 144 -19.68 -17.52 11.77
CA VAL A 144 -18.79 -16.89 10.79
C VAL A 144 -17.86 -15.88 11.49
N ARG A 145 -18.37 -15.06 12.40
CA ARG A 145 -17.56 -14.09 13.15
C ARG A 145 -16.48 -14.79 13.97
N ARG A 146 -16.85 -15.80 14.78
CA ARG A 146 -15.91 -16.58 15.60
C ARG A 146 -14.86 -17.29 14.74
N PHE A 147 -15.26 -17.82 13.60
CA PHE A 147 -14.34 -18.44 12.66
C PHE A 147 -13.31 -17.43 12.14
N ILE A 148 -13.75 -16.24 11.71
CA ILE A 148 -12.87 -15.18 11.21
C ILE A 148 -11.87 -14.74 12.28
N GLU A 149 -12.32 -14.59 13.53
CA GLU A 149 -11.47 -14.17 14.64
C GLU A 149 -10.42 -15.22 15.02
N SER A 150 -10.74 -16.50 14.88
CA SER A 150 -9.85 -17.61 15.23
C SER A 150 -8.88 -18.01 14.12
N ASP A 151 -9.18 -17.70 12.86
CA ASP A 151 -8.41 -18.18 11.72
C ASP A 151 -7.36 -17.15 11.26
N PRO A 152 -6.05 -17.49 11.33
CA PRO A 152 -4.97 -16.58 10.95
C PRO A 152 -4.98 -16.20 9.45
N ARG A 153 -5.64 -16.99 8.59
CA ARG A 153 -5.81 -16.72 7.16
C ARG A 153 -6.75 -15.54 6.90
N CYS A 154 -7.61 -15.23 7.85
CA CYS A 154 -8.57 -14.16 7.80
C CYS A 154 -7.97 -12.85 8.32
N GLY A 155 -8.25 -11.76 7.64
CA GLY A 155 -7.84 -10.41 8.04
C GLY A 155 -9.04 -9.55 8.45
N THR A 156 -9.10 -8.34 7.92
CA THR A 156 -10.21 -7.42 8.18
C THR A 156 -11.51 -7.94 7.59
N SER A 157 -12.59 -7.83 8.33
CA SER A 157 -13.93 -8.22 7.91
C SER A 157 -14.94 -7.10 8.16
N GLY A 158 -16.10 -7.16 7.53
CA GLY A 158 -17.17 -6.21 7.71
C GLY A 158 -18.43 -6.60 6.93
N HIS A 159 -19.45 -5.77 7.02
CA HIS A 159 -20.70 -5.99 6.30
C HIS A 159 -20.78 -5.14 5.02
N PRO A 160 -21.42 -5.64 3.96
CA PRO A 160 -21.69 -4.85 2.77
C PRO A 160 -22.55 -3.64 3.11
N LYS A 161 -22.23 -2.48 2.52
CA LYS A 161 -23.04 -1.25 2.70
C LYS A 161 -24.39 -1.35 2.01
N ASN A 162 -24.44 -2.04 0.87
CA ASN A 162 -25.65 -2.18 0.07
C ASN A 162 -26.51 -3.34 0.58
N LYS A 163 -27.82 -3.09 0.70
CA LYS A 163 -28.79 -4.14 1.04
C LYS A 163 -28.90 -5.22 -0.03
N ALA A 164 -28.63 -4.88 -1.30
CA ALA A 164 -28.63 -5.81 -2.42
C ALA A 164 -27.51 -6.86 -2.30
N ASP A 165 -26.36 -6.51 -1.69
CA ASP A 165 -25.24 -7.41 -1.46
C ASP A 165 -25.39 -8.24 -0.16
N GLY A 166 -26.60 -8.29 0.42
CA GLY A 166 -26.91 -9.06 1.63
C GLY A 166 -26.96 -8.24 2.91
N GLY A 167 -26.38 -7.03 2.94
CA GLY A 167 -26.37 -6.14 4.11
C GLY A 167 -25.82 -6.84 5.37
N THR A 168 -26.59 -6.82 6.48
CA THR A 168 -26.23 -7.48 7.74
C THR A 168 -26.28 -9.00 7.69
N GLY A 169 -26.89 -9.59 6.65
CA GLY A 169 -26.94 -11.04 6.43
C GLY A 169 -25.73 -11.58 5.67
N ALA A 170 -24.75 -10.74 5.34
CA ALA A 170 -23.51 -11.13 4.68
C ALA A 170 -22.30 -10.48 5.35
N THR A 171 -21.16 -11.16 5.29
CA THR A 171 -19.88 -10.67 5.81
C THR A 171 -18.82 -10.82 4.74
N TRP A 172 -18.12 -9.74 4.41
CA TRP A 172 -16.94 -9.81 3.56
C TRP A 172 -15.69 -9.95 4.42
N ILE A 173 -14.67 -10.62 3.87
CA ILE A 173 -13.40 -10.89 4.52
C ILE A 173 -12.26 -10.57 3.54
N ILE A 174 -11.21 -9.97 4.07
CA ILE A 174 -9.94 -9.81 3.37
C ILE A 174 -9.03 -10.94 3.83
N LEU A 175 -8.51 -11.72 2.88
CA LEU A 175 -7.58 -12.82 3.14
C LEU A 175 -6.14 -12.27 3.21
N LYS A 176 -5.35 -12.81 4.17
CA LYS A 176 -3.95 -12.45 4.39
C LYS A 176 -3.00 -13.29 3.54
#